data_7156f1b65ffbaa201d1304c665a2968a
#
_entry.id   7156f1b65ffbaa201d1304c665a2968a
#
_cell.length_a   1.000
_cell.length_b   1.000
_cell.length_c   1.000
_cell.angle_alpha   90.00
_cell.angle_beta   90.00
_cell.angle_gamma   90.00
#
_symmetry.space_group_name_H-M   'P 1'
#
loop_
_entity.id
_entity.type
_entity.pdbx_description
1 polymer ?
#
loop_
_entity_poly.entity_id
_entity_poly.type
_entity_poly.pdbx_seq_one_letter_code
_entity_poly.pdbx_strand_id
1 'polypeptide(L)'
;MKKLFIAILLLLSGSFLVAQNSNCPFKYGANEADSLKSLEQITNFNMFYKSKNYVDAYEAWRYLVANSPCCWDGIYTNAQNMFNGLIKEEKDSLKREHLIDTLIYSYEVRNLYFPEKFSKGKCLGYKAYNTMLYRIKSMDFDQIKELNNMFIQSVEMEKEKTDPIIWDKYFQLSESITKASKDTSVVIEAYGRATDYLDISINNSLVQYEKQAAIIDSLYDLYNSGKIDTNYLIELCKKPAADTTRQMKLVTNYRKTLAKMEKAVAPYASCEVLEELYSEKLDANKEDLSAINKMVMTMAKGGCVTSPVFKDALEILHRANPNRNSAYWMGNLSLRSFGTTKDNSEIDRAIEYFNEAVTLSETNEQKADANYMLGLAYYTKGSYSESRSAALAALRYQPNMGKAYILIGDLYANSGSRCSGGDMLPLANAWAAADKYAKAAAVDPSCAERANAQRSKLRFPSKEDLFKRGLSTGATYHVGCWIQETTTVR
;
A
#
# COMPACT_ATOMS: atom_id res chain seq x y z
N MET A 1 27.87 -19.62 50.85
CA MET A 1 27.41 -18.55 49.93
C MET A 1 28.56 -17.88 49.14
N LYS A 2 29.72 -18.46 48.95
CA LYS A 2 30.85 -17.93 48.14
C LYS A 2 31.20 -18.76 46.91
N LYS A 3 30.47 -19.86 46.63
CA LYS A 3 30.71 -20.73 45.45
C LYS A 3 29.64 -20.61 44.33
N LEU A 4 28.63 -19.75 44.53
CA LEU A 4 27.56 -19.55 43.52
C LEU A 4 27.79 -18.29 42.67
N PHE A 5 28.77 -17.45 43.00
CA PHE A 5 29.05 -16.20 42.27
C PHE A 5 30.12 -16.36 41.16
N ILE A 6 30.84 -17.48 41.12
CA ILE A 6 31.90 -17.73 40.10
C ILE A 6 31.33 -18.45 38.86
N ALA A 7 30.18 -19.12 38.98
CA ALA A 7 29.56 -19.82 37.84
C ALA A 7 28.73 -18.89 36.90
N ILE A 8 28.38 -17.66 37.30
CA ILE A 8 27.61 -16.71 36.50
C ILE A 8 28.50 -15.77 35.67
N LEU A 9 29.79 -15.67 36.01
CA LEU A 9 30.75 -14.83 35.26
C LEU A 9 31.41 -15.54 34.07
N LEU A 10 31.24 -16.85 33.91
CA LEU A 10 31.77 -17.65 32.81
C LEU A 10 30.77 -17.95 31.68
N LEU A 11 29.52 -17.46 31.79
CA LEU A 11 28.48 -17.61 30.75
C LEU A 11 28.24 -16.33 29.96
N LEU A 12 29.00 -15.26 30.15
CA LEU A 12 28.91 -14.00 29.40
C LEU A 12 30.07 -13.76 28.42
N SER A 13 30.98 -14.73 28.26
CA SER A 13 31.88 -14.77 27.11
C SER A 13 31.23 -15.56 25.95
N GLY A 14 29.95 -15.28 25.65
CA GLY A 14 29.32 -15.61 24.39
C GLY A 14 30.09 -14.83 23.33
N SER A 15 31.00 -15.52 22.66
CA SER A 15 31.64 -15.09 21.43
C SER A 15 30.57 -14.46 20.54
N PHE A 16 30.60 -13.15 20.37
CA PHE A 16 30.08 -12.53 19.17
C PHE A 16 30.93 -13.09 18.01
N LEU A 17 30.55 -14.26 17.53
CA LEU A 17 30.85 -14.69 16.19
C LEU A 17 30.03 -13.74 15.31
N VAL A 18 30.57 -12.55 15.06
CA VAL A 18 30.25 -11.81 13.85
C VAL A 18 30.61 -12.80 12.75
N ALA A 19 29.59 -13.34 12.09
CA ALA A 19 29.76 -14.12 10.87
C ALA A 19 30.57 -13.23 9.93
N GLN A 20 31.88 -13.44 9.88
CA GLN A 20 32.76 -12.82 8.90
C GLN A 20 32.20 -13.29 7.56
N ASN A 21 31.68 -12.36 6.76
CA ASN A 21 31.26 -12.64 5.40
C ASN A 21 32.45 -13.31 4.70
N SER A 22 32.31 -14.57 4.29
CA SER A 22 33.39 -15.37 3.70
C SER A 22 34.03 -14.68 2.50
N ASN A 23 33.33 -13.72 1.88
CA ASN A 23 33.81 -12.92 0.76
C ASN A 23 34.62 -11.67 1.19
N CYS A 24 34.75 -11.39 2.48
CA CYS A 24 35.45 -10.22 2.99
C CYS A 24 36.37 -10.58 4.20
N PRO A 25 37.50 -11.25 3.98
CA PRO A 25 38.40 -11.62 5.05
C PRO A 25 39.04 -10.39 5.75
N PHE A 26 39.20 -9.29 5.01
CA PHE A 26 39.81 -8.05 5.52
C PHE A 26 38.95 -6.84 5.14
N LYS A 27 38.27 -6.27 6.15
CA LYS A 27 37.32 -5.17 5.93
C LYS A 27 37.96 -3.89 5.35
N TYR A 28 39.16 -3.55 5.83
CA TYR A 28 39.85 -2.30 5.49
C TYR A 28 41.21 -2.53 4.79
N GLY A 29 41.59 -3.77 4.49
CA GLY A 29 42.85 -4.11 3.86
C GLY A 29 43.62 -5.15 4.67
N ALA A 30 44.62 -5.78 4.05
CA ALA A 30 45.35 -6.95 4.59
C ALA A 30 46.36 -6.62 5.71
N ASN A 31 46.72 -5.35 5.87
CA ASN A 31 47.68 -4.87 6.86
C ASN A 31 47.33 -3.46 7.36
N GLU A 32 48.09 -2.93 8.32
CA GLU A 32 47.84 -1.63 8.94
C GLU A 32 47.92 -0.46 7.94
N ALA A 33 48.91 -0.48 7.05
CA ALA A 33 49.08 0.58 6.04
C ALA A 33 47.90 0.61 5.05
N ASP A 34 47.44 -0.56 4.60
CA ASP A 34 46.25 -0.67 3.74
C ASP A 34 45.00 -0.19 4.47
N SER A 35 44.90 -0.51 5.78
CA SER A 35 43.75 -0.08 6.60
C SER A 35 43.71 1.42 6.77
N LEU A 36 44.84 2.07 7.07
CA LEU A 36 44.94 3.53 7.19
C LEU A 36 44.59 4.20 5.87
N LYS A 37 45.12 3.70 4.75
CA LYS A 37 44.81 4.24 3.43
C LYS A 37 43.31 4.07 3.05
N SER A 38 42.72 2.94 3.38
CA SER A 38 41.28 2.71 3.14
C SER A 38 40.42 3.66 3.96
N LEU A 39 40.75 3.91 5.22
CA LEU A 39 40.02 4.88 6.06
C LEU A 39 40.18 6.32 5.54
N GLU A 40 41.36 6.69 5.07
CA GLU A 40 41.62 7.96 4.40
C GLU A 40 40.73 8.10 3.15
N GLN A 41 40.69 7.06 2.29
CA GLN A 41 39.89 7.09 1.07
C GLN A 41 38.37 7.09 1.35
N ILE A 42 37.90 6.45 2.42
CA ILE A 42 36.50 6.58 2.87
C ILE A 42 36.17 8.04 3.23
N THR A 43 37.12 8.69 3.96
CA THR A 43 36.96 10.09 4.35
C THR A 43 36.94 11.00 3.12
N ASN A 44 37.88 10.81 2.19
CA ASN A 44 37.99 11.55 0.93
C ASN A 44 36.73 11.36 0.08
N PHE A 45 36.26 10.13 -0.11
CA PHE A 45 35.03 9.84 -0.82
C PHE A 45 33.82 10.60 -0.24
N ASN A 46 33.64 10.54 1.09
CA ASN A 46 32.53 11.23 1.75
C ASN A 46 32.62 12.76 1.60
N MET A 47 33.83 13.33 1.75
CA MET A 47 34.06 14.76 1.63
C MET A 47 33.75 15.24 0.20
N PHE A 48 34.34 14.60 -0.80
CA PHE A 48 34.16 14.96 -2.20
C PHE A 48 32.74 14.69 -2.69
N TYR A 49 32.12 13.57 -2.29
CA TYR A 49 30.72 13.28 -2.62
C TYR A 49 29.77 14.35 -2.06
N LYS A 50 29.93 14.76 -0.80
CA LYS A 50 29.09 15.80 -0.16
C LYS A 50 29.27 17.15 -0.82
N SER A 51 30.46 17.50 -1.24
CA SER A 51 30.76 18.74 -1.99
C SER A 51 30.38 18.66 -3.48
N LYS A 52 29.87 17.50 -3.96
CA LYS A 52 29.56 17.23 -5.36
C LYS A 52 30.78 17.29 -6.29
N ASN A 53 31.98 17.20 -5.75
CA ASN A 53 33.20 17.02 -6.53
C ASN A 53 33.32 15.52 -6.94
N TYR A 54 32.55 15.13 -7.94
CA TYR A 54 32.40 13.72 -8.31
C TYR A 54 33.66 13.14 -9.00
N VAL A 55 34.52 13.97 -9.55
CA VAL A 55 35.80 13.51 -10.16
C VAL A 55 36.72 12.96 -9.06
N ASP A 56 36.97 13.72 -8.02
CA ASP A 56 37.84 13.27 -6.92
C ASP A 56 37.14 12.18 -6.07
N ALA A 57 35.82 12.23 -5.95
CA ALA A 57 35.05 11.16 -5.30
C ALA A 57 35.20 9.83 -6.08
N TYR A 58 35.24 9.86 -7.39
CA TYR A 58 35.41 8.67 -8.23
C TYR A 58 36.80 8.04 -8.07
N GLU A 59 37.88 8.83 -7.97
CA GLU A 59 39.19 8.30 -7.71
C GLU A 59 39.27 7.60 -6.33
N ALA A 60 38.75 8.20 -5.30
CA ALA A 60 38.64 7.56 -3.98
C ALA A 60 37.79 6.28 -4.04
N TRP A 61 36.65 6.30 -4.74
CA TRP A 61 35.78 5.16 -4.95
C TRP A 61 36.48 4.00 -5.68
N ARG A 62 37.21 4.29 -6.74
CA ARG A 62 38.01 3.28 -7.50
C ARG A 62 38.98 2.55 -6.60
N TYR A 63 39.71 3.31 -5.76
CA TYR A 63 40.64 2.70 -4.80
C TYR A 63 39.92 1.77 -3.83
N LEU A 64 38.78 2.22 -3.26
CA LEU A 64 38.02 1.44 -2.27
C LEU A 64 37.44 0.16 -2.88
N VAL A 65 36.86 0.23 -4.07
CA VAL A 65 36.30 -0.95 -4.75
C VAL A 65 37.40 -1.96 -5.11
N ALA A 66 38.59 -1.50 -5.47
CA ALA A 66 39.71 -2.37 -5.84
C ALA A 66 40.39 -3.02 -4.62
N ASN A 67 40.54 -2.28 -3.50
CA ASN A 67 41.40 -2.71 -2.36
C ASN A 67 40.61 -3.05 -1.09
N SER A 68 39.41 -2.51 -0.91
CA SER A 68 38.58 -2.68 0.30
C SER A 68 37.09 -2.67 -0.03
N PRO A 69 36.62 -3.55 -0.94
CA PRO A 69 35.26 -3.50 -1.50
C PRO A 69 34.15 -3.69 -0.45
N CYS A 70 34.47 -4.29 0.69
CA CYS A 70 33.53 -4.51 1.78
C CYS A 70 33.69 -3.54 2.96
N CYS A 71 34.49 -2.48 2.80
CA CYS A 71 34.75 -1.54 3.87
C CYS A 71 33.47 -0.85 4.39
N TRP A 72 32.59 -0.45 3.48
CA TRP A 72 31.38 0.28 3.82
C TRP A 72 30.38 0.30 2.66
N ASP A 73 29.12 -0.14 2.88
CA ASP A 73 28.06 -0.16 1.85
C ASP A 73 27.77 1.23 1.25
N GLY A 74 28.06 2.29 2.00
CA GLY A 74 27.81 3.68 1.55
C GLY A 74 28.56 4.07 0.27
N ILE A 75 29.69 3.44 -0.06
CA ILE A 75 30.40 3.70 -1.31
C ILE A 75 29.56 3.30 -2.53
N TYR A 76 28.74 2.25 -2.39
CA TYR A 76 27.86 1.78 -3.47
C TYR A 76 26.50 2.51 -3.49
N THR A 77 25.93 2.82 -2.32
CA THR A 77 24.66 3.57 -2.25
C THR A 77 24.80 4.98 -2.83
N ASN A 78 25.96 5.60 -2.69
CA ASN A 78 26.28 6.92 -3.22
C ASN A 78 26.79 6.88 -4.67
N ALA A 79 27.26 5.73 -5.14
CA ALA A 79 27.85 5.57 -6.48
C ALA A 79 26.90 5.98 -7.58
N GLN A 80 25.61 5.63 -7.51
CA GLN A 80 24.65 5.98 -8.54
C GLN A 80 24.57 7.49 -8.78
N ASN A 81 24.48 8.30 -7.71
CA ASN A 81 24.41 9.76 -7.85
C ASN A 81 25.71 10.34 -8.37
N MET A 82 26.86 9.82 -7.91
CA MET A 82 28.18 10.21 -8.40
C MET A 82 28.32 9.92 -9.90
N PHE A 83 28.01 8.69 -10.34
CA PHE A 83 28.10 8.31 -11.73
C PHE A 83 27.10 9.06 -12.61
N ASN A 84 25.86 9.31 -12.14
CA ASN A 84 24.90 10.13 -12.86
C ASN A 84 25.46 11.55 -13.14
N GLY A 85 26.17 12.13 -12.15
CA GLY A 85 26.84 13.41 -12.32
C GLY A 85 27.98 13.33 -13.36
N LEU A 86 28.87 12.36 -13.23
CA LEU A 86 29.99 12.15 -14.15
C LEU A 86 29.54 11.88 -15.59
N ILE A 87 28.59 10.96 -15.77
CA ILE A 87 28.03 10.60 -17.10
C ILE A 87 27.37 11.79 -17.78
N LYS A 88 26.73 12.69 -16.99
CA LYS A 88 26.09 13.89 -17.51
C LYS A 88 27.10 14.92 -18.02
N GLU A 89 28.22 15.06 -17.34
CA GLU A 89 29.27 16.04 -17.69
C GLU A 89 30.25 15.51 -18.75
N GLU A 90 30.38 14.18 -18.93
CA GLU A 90 31.32 13.56 -19.86
C GLU A 90 30.85 13.72 -21.31
N LYS A 91 31.72 14.34 -22.12
CA LYS A 91 31.46 14.62 -23.53
C LYS A 91 32.05 13.56 -24.47
N ASP A 92 33.13 12.88 -24.03
CA ASP A 92 33.75 11.80 -24.78
C ASP A 92 32.84 10.53 -24.72
N SER A 93 32.42 10.05 -25.86
CA SER A 93 31.48 8.91 -25.96
C SER A 93 32.06 7.64 -25.37
N LEU A 94 33.34 7.33 -25.56
CA LEU A 94 33.98 6.12 -25.07
C LEU A 94 34.14 6.18 -23.52
N LYS A 95 34.56 7.33 -23.01
CA LYS A 95 34.65 7.52 -21.54
C LYS A 95 33.29 7.48 -20.90
N ARG A 96 32.29 8.04 -21.53
CA ARG A 96 30.92 8.00 -21.06
C ARG A 96 30.38 6.57 -20.98
N GLU A 97 30.60 5.75 -22.03
CA GLU A 97 30.22 4.33 -21.99
C GLU A 97 30.96 3.57 -20.91
N HIS A 98 32.26 3.83 -20.71
CA HIS A 98 33.03 3.22 -19.63
C HIS A 98 32.47 3.58 -18.23
N LEU A 99 32.02 4.81 -18.02
CA LEU A 99 31.36 5.23 -16.77
C LEU A 99 30.02 4.50 -16.55
N ILE A 100 29.26 4.29 -17.63
CA ILE A 100 28.00 3.53 -17.58
C ILE A 100 28.26 2.06 -17.22
N ASP A 101 29.26 1.43 -17.87
CA ASP A 101 29.66 0.05 -17.56
C ASP A 101 30.13 -0.08 -16.10
N THR A 102 30.93 0.88 -15.64
CA THR A 102 31.43 0.89 -14.25
C THR A 102 30.28 1.04 -13.24
N LEU A 103 29.30 1.88 -13.54
CA LEU A 103 28.08 2.01 -12.71
C LEU A 103 27.34 0.68 -12.64
N ILE A 104 27.09 0.05 -13.79
CA ILE A 104 26.36 -1.23 -13.89
C ILE A 104 27.12 -2.33 -13.14
N TYR A 105 28.45 -2.40 -13.29
CA TYR A 105 29.32 -3.34 -12.58
C TYR A 105 29.33 -3.09 -11.06
N SER A 106 29.21 -1.84 -10.62
CA SER A 106 29.17 -1.52 -9.18
C SER A 106 28.03 -2.22 -8.42
N TYR A 107 26.91 -2.52 -9.10
CA TYR A 107 25.80 -3.27 -8.49
C TYR A 107 26.13 -4.75 -8.29
N GLU A 108 26.92 -5.35 -9.17
CA GLU A 108 27.39 -6.73 -9.01
C GLU A 108 28.35 -6.83 -7.82
N VAL A 109 29.29 -5.90 -7.73
CA VAL A 109 30.24 -5.83 -6.61
C VAL A 109 29.49 -5.61 -5.29
N ARG A 110 28.51 -4.70 -5.28
CA ARG A 110 27.67 -4.49 -4.09
C ARG A 110 26.92 -5.75 -3.67
N ASN A 111 26.30 -6.46 -4.62
CA ASN A 111 25.60 -7.71 -4.32
C ASN A 111 26.55 -8.78 -3.78
N LEU A 112 27.78 -8.86 -4.33
CA LEU A 112 28.80 -9.82 -3.88
C LEU A 112 29.20 -9.60 -2.41
N TYR A 113 29.43 -8.33 -2.00
CA TYR A 113 29.96 -8.02 -0.67
C TYR A 113 28.87 -7.65 0.36
N PHE A 114 27.67 -7.25 -0.08
CA PHE A 114 26.56 -6.85 0.79
C PHE A 114 25.23 -7.49 0.38
N PRO A 115 25.16 -8.84 0.18
CA PRO A 115 23.95 -9.50 -0.33
C PRO A 115 22.72 -9.28 0.57
N GLU A 116 22.92 -9.17 1.89
CA GLU A 116 21.83 -8.92 2.86
C GLU A 116 21.21 -7.52 2.72
N LYS A 117 21.97 -6.54 2.20
CA LYS A 117 21.49 -5.17 1.99
C LYS A 117 21.07 -4.92 0.56
N PHE A 118 21.66 -5.63 -0.38
CA PHE A 118 21.46 -5.47 -1.80
C PHE A 118 21.41 -6.85 -2.48
N SER A 119 20.22 -7.41 -2.53
CA SER A 119 19.92 -8.74 -3.05
C SER A 119 20.22 -8.86 -4.55
N LYS A 120 20.28 -10.11 -5.04
CA LYS A 120 20.43 -10.40 -6.47
C LYS A 120 19.29 -9.79 -7.31
N GLY A 121 18.05 -9.80 -6.80
CA GLY A 121 16.90 -9.17 -7.48
C GLY A 121 17.08 -7.66 -7.59
N LYS A 122 17.50 -6.97 -6.53
CA LYS A 122 17.83 -5.54 -6.58
C LYS A 122 18.96 -5.25 -7.56
N CYS A 123 20.03 -6.04 -7.52
CA CYS A 123 21.14 -5.91 -8.47
C CYS A 123 20.62 -5.93 -9.91
N LEU A 124 19.82 -6.94 -10.26
CA LEU A 124 19.27 -7.11 -11.58
C LEU A 124 18.36 -5.92 -12.01
N GLY A 125 17.49 -5.48 -11.10
CA GLY A 125 16.58 -4.35 -11.33
C GLY A 125 17.32 -3.03 -11.59
N TYR A 126 18.33 -2.72 -10.77
CA TYR A 126 19.12 -1.50 -10.95
C TYR A 126 20.04 -1.55 -12.18
N LYS A 127 20.55 -2.73 -12.55
CA LYS A 127 21.24 -2.94 -13.83
C LYS A 127 20.29 -2.65 -14.98
N ALA A 128 19.11 -3.26 -15.01
CA ALA A 128 18.09 -3.02 -16.03
C ALA A 128 17.69 -1.54 -16.11
N TYR A 129 17.46 -0.90 -14.96
CA TYR A 129 17.10 0.52 -14.86
C TYR A 129 18.15 1.42 -15.52
N ASN A 130 19.43 1.26 -15.19
CA ASN A 130 20.47 2.12 -15.75
C ASN A 130 20.80 1.77 -17.19
N THR A 131 20.69 0.51 -17.60
CA THR A 131 20.75 0.13 -19.03
C THR A 131 19.63 0.80 -19.83
N MET A 132 18.39 0.78 -19.32
CA MET A 132 17.28 1.50 -19.94
C MET A 132 17.56 3.00 -20.03
N LEU A 133 18.00 3.61 -18.91
CA LEU A 133 18.22 5.06 -18.83
C LEU A 133 19.23 5.56 -19.86
N TYR A 134 20.31 4.84 -20.05
CA TYR A 134 21.45 5.32 -20.84
C TYR A 134 21.54 4.74 -22.24
N ARG A 135 20.98 3.54 -22.48
CA ARG A 135 21.20 2.78 -23.73
C ARG A 135 19.94 2.45 -24.53
N ILE A 136 18.73 2.71 -24.01
CA ILE A 136 17.48 2.31 -24.68
C ILE A 136 17.37 2.80 -26.13
N LYS A 137 17.93 3.99 -26.44
CA LYS A 137 17.86 4.58 -27.78
C LYS A 137 18.74 3.88 -28.84
N SER A 138 19.74 3.14 -28.39
CA SER A 138 20.68 2.39 -29.28
C SER A 138 20.38 0.89 -29.33
N MET A 139 19.36 0.42 -28.57
CA MET A 139 18.99 -0.98 -28.54
C MET A 139 18.03 -1.35 -29.64
N ASP A 140 18.22 -2.53 -30.23
CA ASP A 140 17.23 -3.15 -31.09
C ASP A 140 16.06 -3.77 -30.28
N PHE A 141 15.05 -4.27 -30.98
CA PHE A 141 13.84 -4.75 -30.34
C PHE A 141 14.05 -6.01 -29.48
N ASP A 142 14.98 -6.89 -29.87
CA ASP A 142 15.29 -8.11 -29.14
C ASP A 142 16.08 -7.79 -27.86
N GLN A 143 17.02 -6.85 -27.91
CA GLN A 143 17.70 -6.30 -26.74
C GLN A 143 16.72 -5.63 -25.77
N ILE A 144 15.69 -4.93 -26.27
CA ILE A 144 14.63 -4.34 -25.46
C ILE A 144 13.81 -5.43 -24.76
N LYS A 145 13.50 -6.55 -25.41
CA LYS A 145 12.82 -7.69 -24.78
C LYS A 145 13.69 -8.34 -23.71
N GLU A 146 14.98 -8.53 -23.95
CA GLU A 146 15.92 -9.03 -22.94
C GLU A 146 15.98 -8.11 -21.72
N LEU A 147 16.02 -6.81 -21.94
CA LEU A 147 15.98 -5.82 -20.87
C LEU A 147 14.67 -5.92 -20.06
N ASN A 148 13.54 -6.13 -20.73
CA ASN A 148 12.25 -6.37 -20.06
C ASN A 148 12.27 -7.66 -19.22
N ASN A 149 12.90 -8.73 -19.71
CA ASN A 149 13.08 -9.97 -18.96
C ASN A 149 13.93 -9.77 -17.71
N MET A 150 14.94 -8.90 -17.74
CA MET A 150 15.71 -8.54 -16.55
C MET A 150 14.82 -7.88 -15.48
N PHE A 151 13.92 -6.96 -15.88
CA PHE A 151 12.94 -6.37 -14.96
C PHE A 151 11.99 -7.43 -14.40
N ILE A 152 11.44 -8.32 -15.23
CA ILE A 152 10.56 -9.42 -14.79
C ILE A 152 11.27 -10.27 -13.73
N GLN A 153 12.49 -10.73 -14.01
CA GLN A 153 13.26 -11.52 -13.04
C GLN A 153 13.51 -10.76 -11.73
N SER A 154 13.83 -9.46 -11.82
CA SER A 154 14.03 -8.62 -10.64
C SER A 154 12.78 -8.55 -9.78
N VAL A 155 11.61 -8.22 -10.37
CA VAL A 155 10.36 -8.07 -9.62
C VAL A 155 9.85 -9.39 -9.07
N GLU A 156 10.06 -10.52 -9.77
CA GLU A 156 9.70 -11.84 -9.25
C GLU A 156 10.62 -12.31 -8.10
N MET A 157 11.89 -11.88 -8.07
CA MET A 157 12.79 -12.15 -6.96
C MET A 157 12.50 -11.26 -5.73
N GLU A 158 12.24 -9.97 -5.94
CA GLU A 158 12.05 -8.99 -4.85
C GLU A 158 10.61 -8.91 -4.37
N LYS A 159 9.66 -9.21 -5.25
CA LYS A 159 8.22 -9.18 -4.95
C LYS A 159 7.80 -7.83 -4.34
N GLU A 160 7.15 -7.87 -3.18
CA GLU A 160 6.72 -6.70 -2.41
C GLU A 160 7.88 -5.79 -1.93
N LYS A 161 9.12 -6.26 -2.00
CA LYS A 161 10.32 -5.47 -1.66
C LYS A 161 10.91 -4.71 -2.85
N THR A 162 10.29 -4.82 -4.03
CA THR A 162 10.73 -4.13 -5.24
C THR A 162 10.60 -2.62 -5.08
N ASP A 163 11.67 -1.91 -5.36
CA ASP A 163 11.70 -0.44 -5.25
C ASP A 163 10.74 0.20 -6.28
N PRO A 164 10.01 1.29 -5.89
CA PRO A 164 9.02 1.95 -6.76
C PRO A 164 9.57 2.38 -8.13
N ILE A 165 10.86 2.77 -8.19
CA ILE A 165 11.49 3.17 -9.46
C ILE A 165 11.62 1.99 -10.44
N ILE A 166 11.87 0.78 -9.93
CA ILE A 166 11.98 -0.43 -10.75
C ILE A 166 10.61 -0.76 -11.33
N TRP A 167 9.53 -0.68 -10.52
CA TRP A 167 8.16 -0.83 -11.01
C TRP A 167 7.81 0.17 -12.11
N ASP A 168 8.13 1.47 -11.91
CA ASP A 168 7.85 2.52 -12.90
C ASP A 168 8.55 2.24 -14.23
N LYS A 169 9.82 1.83 -14.20
CA LYS A 169 10.60 1.59 -15.42
C LYS A 169 10.23 0.27 -16.11
N TYR A 170 9.98 -0.78 -15.37
CA TYR A 170 9.47 -2.03 -15.91
C TYR A 170 8.17 -1.80 -16.67
N PHE A 171 7.21 -1.10 -16.06
CA PHE A 171 5.93 -0.83 -16.69
C PHE A 171 6.06 0.07 -17.93
N GLN A 172 6.87 1.13 -17.89
CA GLN A 172 7.14 1.98 -19.04
C GLN A 172 7.73 1.20 -20.22
N LEU A 173 8.64 0.27 -19.94
CA LEU A 173 9.24 -0.56 -20.97
C LEU A 173 8.21 -1.54 -21.57
N SER A 174 7.40 -2.19 -20.72
CA SER A 174 6.32 -3.09 -21.16
C SER A 174 5.29 -2.36 -22.02
N GLU A 175 4.90 -1.13 -21.66
CA GLU A 175 4.01 -0.29 -22.48
C GLU A 175 4.64 0.04 -23.85
N SER A 176 5.94 0.33 -23.88
CA SER A 176 6.65 0.63 -25.12
C SER A 176 6.73 -0.60 -26.03
N ILE A 177 6.97 -1.78 -25.46
CA ILE A 177 6.96 -3.06 -26.19
C ILE A 177 5.55 -3.33 -26.76
N THR A 178 4.51 -3.17 -25.96
CA THR A 178 3.11 -3.34 -26.40
C THR A 178 2.78 -2.42 -27.58
N LYS A 179 3.19 -1.14 -27.52
CA LYS A 179 2.97 -0.19 -28.64
C LYS A 179 3.69 -0.61 -29.92
N ALA A 180 4.89 -1.17 -29.81
CA ALA A 180 5.69 -1.60 -30.94
C ALA A 180 5.22 -2.94 -31.54
N SER A 181 4.93 -3.93 -30.69
CA SER A 181 4.52 -5.29 -31.10
C SER A 181 3.03 -5.44 -31.38
N LYS A 182 2.19 -4.56 -30.83
CA LYS A 182 0.72 -4.69 -30.74
C LYS A 182 0.25 -5.84 -29.83
N ASP A 183 1.15 -6.49 -29.13
CA ASP A 183 0.82 -7.52 -28.14
C ASP A 183 0.43 -6.87 -26.82
N THR A 184 -0.87 -6.85 -26.52
CA THR A 184 -1.43 -6.25 -25.30
C THR A 184 -1.13 -7.06 -24.05
N SER A 185 -0.80 -8.35 -24.18
CA SER A 185 -0.51 -9.23 -23.05
C SER A 185 0.68 -8.72 -22.23
N VAL A 186 1.68 -8.13 -22.88
CA VAL A 186 2.92 -7.65 -22.22
C VAL A 186 2.63 -6.60 -21.15
N VAL A 187 1.83 -5.58 -21.47
CA VAL A 187 1.50 -4.51 -20.53
C VAL A 187 0.48 -4.95 -19.49
N ILE A 188 -0.45 -5.83 -19.87
CA ILE A 188 -1.47 -6.39 -18.95
C ILE A 188 -0.79 -7.27 -17.89
N GLU A 189 0.14 -8.13 -18.29
CA GLU A 189 0.91 -8.95 -17.33
C GLU A 189 1.81 -8.12 -16.42
N ALA A 190 2.44 -7.09 -16.95
CA ALA A 190 3.23 -6.16 -16.14
C ALA A 190 2.35 -5.46 -15.08
N TYR A 191 1.14 -5.04 -15.45
CA TYR A 191 0.16 -4.46 -14.55
C TYR A 191 -0.32 -5.48 -13.50
N GLY A 192 -0.63 -6.72 -13.90
CA GLY A 192 -1.04 -7.78 -12.99
C GLY A 192 0.01 -8.06 -11.91
N ARG A 193 1.30 -8.18 -12.31
CA ARG A 193 2.42 -8.32 -11.35
C ARG A 193 2.52 -7.13 -10.41
N ALA A 194 2.43 -5.91 -10.96
CA ALA A 194 2.53 -4.69 -10.17
C ALA A 194 1.38 -4.60 -9.15
N THR A 195 0.15 -4.91 -9.56
CA THR A 195 -1.03 -4.88 -8.69
C THR A 195 -0.88 -5.82 -7.49
N ASP A 196 -0.46 -7.06 -7.74
CA ASP A 196 -0.29 -8.06 -6.69
C ASP A 196 0.76 -7.61 -5.64
N TYR A 197 1.95 -7.28 -6.10
CA TYR A 197 3.05 -6.94 -5.18
C TYR A 197 2.94 -5.54 -4.57
N LEU A 198 2.40 -4.56 -5.28
CA LEU A 198 2.22 -3.21 -4.73
C LEU A 198 1.13 -3.15 -3.67
N ASP A 199 0.06 -3.93 -3.80
CA ASP A 199 -0.97 -4.03 -2.77
C ASP A 199 -0.40 -4.65 -1.48
N ILE A 200 0.43 -5.69 -1.58
CA ILE A 200 1.15 -6.25 -0.44
C ILE A 200 2.11 -5.22 0.18
N SER A 201 2.85 -4.46 -0.65
CA SER A 201 3.77 -3.42 -0.19
C SER A 201 3.05 -2.29 0.56
N ILE A 202 1.90 -1.87 0.05
CA ILE A 202 1.04 -0.87 0.68
C ILE A 202 0.54 -1.40 2.03
N ASN A 203 0.02 -2.62 2.07
CA ASN A 203 -0.48 -3.25 3.28
C ASN A 203 0.63 -3.37 4.35
N ASN A 204 1.78 -3.92 3.99
CA ASN A 204 2.93 -4.04 4.90
C ASN A 204 3.36 -2.68 5.46
N SER A 205 3.38 -1.63 4.61
CA SER A 205 3.74 -0.28 5.05
C SER A 205 2.69 0.32 5.98
N LEU A 206 1.39 0.06 5.75
CA LEU A 206 0.31 0.50 6.64
C LEU A 206 0.35 -0.22 7.99
N VAL A 207 0.59 -1.53 8.02
CA VAL A 207 0.78 -2.29 9.27
C VAL A 207 1.95 -1.72 10.09
N GLN A 208 3.08 -1.43 9.44
CA GLN A 208 4.22 -0.82 10.14
C GLN A 208 3.93 0.60 10.61
N TYR A 209 3.21 1.41 9.81
CA TYR A 209 2.75 2.74 10.22
C TYR A 209 1.87 2.66 11.48
N GLU A 210 0.84 1.82 11.47
CA GLU A 210 -0.10 1.66 12.59
C GLU A 210 0.62 1.18 13.86
N LYS A 211 1.57 0.25 13.73
CA LYS A 211 2.41 -0.20 14.84
C LYS A 211 3.23 0.94 15.47
N GLN A 212 3.84 1.80 14.64
CA GLN A 212 4.61 2.94 15.16
C GLN A 212 3.70 4.03 15.73
N ALA A 213 2.54 4.26 15.15
CA ALA A 213 1.53 5.19 15.68
C ALA A 213 1.05 4.75 17.08
N ALA A 214 0.75 3.47 17.27
CA ALA A 214 0.35 2.93 18.57
C ALA A 214 1.45 3.09 19.65
N ILE A 215 2.72 3.03 19.28
CA ILE A 215 3.84 3.33 20.20
C ILE A 215 3.78 4.81 20.63
N ILE A 216 3.55 5.72 19.68
CA ILE A 216 3.44 7.16 19.96
C ILE A 216 2.26 7.41 20.90
N ASP A 217 1.09 6.84 20.63
CA ASP A 217 -0.09 6.98 21.49
C ASP A 217 0.19 6.50 22.91
N SER A 218 0.84 5.34 23.06
CA SER A 218 1.23 4.80 24.37
C SER A 218 2.22 5.72 25.11
N LEU A 219 3.13 6.39 24.40
CA LEU A 219 4.05 7.38 25.00
C LEU A 219 3.32 8.63 25.47
N TYR A 220 2.31 9.09 24.73
CA TYR A 220 1.45 10.20 25.16
C TYR A 220 0.62 9.83 26.39
N ASP A 221 0.13 8.59 26.52
CA ASP A 221 -0.59 8.12 27.72
C ASP A 221 0.34 8.14 28.95
N LEU A 222 1.61 7.74 28.79
CA LEU A 222 2.60 7.83 29.88
C LEU A 222 2.87 9.29 30.29
N TYR A 223 2.99 10.19 29.32
CA TYR A 223 3.15 11.62 29.57
C TYR A 223 1.94 12.22 30.30
N ASN A 224 0.73 11.97 29.79
CA ASN A 224 -0.51 12.47 30.37
C ASN A 224 -0.75 11.95 31.79
N SER A 225 -0.24 10.75 32.11
CA SER A 225 -0.27 10.17 33.46
C SER A 225 0.86 10.64 34.37
N GLY A 226 1.72 11.57 33.93
CA GLY A 226 2.83 12.12 34.70
C GLY A 226 4.01 11.16 34.94
N LYS A 227 4.07 10.04 34.19
CA LYS A 227 5.15 9.04 34.34
C LYS A 227 6.42 9.43 33.59
N ILE A 228 6.33 10.29 32.60
CA ILE A 228 7.48 10.81 31.84
C ILE A 228 7.31 12.32 31.65
N ASP A 229 8.43 13.04 31.54
CA ASP A 229 8.44 14.47 31.25
C ASP A 229 8.46 14.77 29.73
N THR A 230 8.30 16.05 29.38
CA THR A 230 8.25 16.52 27.99
C THR A 230 9.53 16.19 27.20
N ASN A 231 10.72 16.36 27.81
CA ASN A 231 11.98 16.12 27.11
C ASN A 231 12.16 14.64 26.81
N TYR A 232 11.79 13.80 27.76
CA TYR A 232 11.85 12.34 27.59
C TYR A 232 10.83 11.85 26.55
N LEU A 233 9.61 12.40 26.54
CA LEU A 233 8.60 12.14 25.50
C LEU A 233 9.16 12.48 24.11
N ILE A 234 9.70 13.69 23.93
CA ILE A 234 10.28 14.14 22.65
C ILE A 234 11.36 13.16 22.18
N GLU A 235 12.27 12.77 23.06
CA GLU A 235 13.36 11.85 22.70
C GLU A 235 12.82 10.48 22.27
N LEU A 236 11.89 9.90 23.02
CA LEU A 236 11.30 8.60 22.71
C LEU A 236 10.46 8.61 21.41
N CYS A 237 9.79 9.73 21.11
CA CYS A 237 8.98 9.86 19.89
C CYS A 237 9.80 10.06 18.61
N LYS A 238 11.05 10.50 18.66
CA LYS A 238 11.87 10.81 17.47
C LYS A 238 11.90 9.67 16.46
N LYS A 239 12.23 8.45 16.89
CA LYS A 239 12.33 7.29 15.99
C LYS A 239 10.98 6.84 15.48
N PRO A 240 9.95 6.58 16.32
CA PRO A 240 8.62 6.23 15.84
C PRO A 240 8.03 7.27 14.86
N ALA A 241 8.18 8.57 15.12
CA ALA A 241 7.68 9.63 14.24
C ALA A 241 8.40 9.65 12.88
N ALA A 242 9.72 9.44 12.86
CA ALA A 242 10.47 9.31 11.62
C ALA A 242 10.03 8.06 10.83
N ASP A 243 9.79 6.95 11.52
CA ASP A 243 9.33 5.70 10.90
C ASP A 243 7.90 5.84 10.34
N THR A 244 6.95 6.46 11.06
CA THR A 244 5.59 6.73 10.53
C THR A 244 5.66 7.60 9.27
N THR A 245 6.45 8.67 9.28
CA THR A 245 6.65 9.54 8.12
C THR A 245 7.21 8.76 6.92
N ARG A 246 8.20 7.90 7.15
CA ARG A 246 8.79 7.05 6.11
C ARG A 246 7.77 6.07 5.52
N GLN A 247 6.99 5.39 6.36
CA GLN A 247 5.99 4.43 5.89
C GLN A 247 4.88 5.10 5.08
N MET A 248 4.35 6.24 5.51
CA MET A 248 3.35 6.98 4.73
C MET A 248 3.88 7.50 3.40
N LYS A 249 5.16 7.90 3.34
CA LYS A 249 5.81 8.25 2.07
C LYS A 249 5.89 7.06 1.12
N LEU A 250 6.19 5.86 1.62
CA LEU A 250 6.18 4.62 0.81
C LEU A 250 4.77 4.32 0.30
N VAL A 251 3.75 4.32 1.15
CA VAL A 251 2.34 4.13 0.76
C VAL A 251 1.94 5.10 -0.34
N THR A 252 2.26 6.40 -0.16
CA THR A 252 1.94 7.44 -1.15
C THR A 252 2.62 7.16 -2.50
N ASN A 253 3.89 6.77 -2.48
CA ASN A 253 4.64 6.48 -3.70
C ASN A 253 4.09 5.24 -4.42
N TYR A 254 3.80 4.15 -3.68
CA TYR A 254 3.22 2.94 -4.26
C TYR A 254 1.84 3.20 -4.86
N ARG A 255 0.96 3.90 -4.15
CA ARG A 255 -0.37 4.30 -4.66
C ARG A 255 -0.27 5.17 -5.91
N LYS A 256 0.65 6.15 -5.93
CA LYS A 256 0.89 6.99 -7.10
C LYS A 256 1.38 6.17 -8.30
N THR A 257 2.28 5.23 -8.07
CA THR A 257 2.80 4.34 -9.12
C THR A 257 1.68 3.48 -9.68
N LEU A 258 0.86 2.86 -8.81
CA LEU A 258 -0.26 2.03 -9.22
C LEU A 258 -1.31 2.82 -10.03
N ALA A 259 -1.72 4.00 -9.54
CA ALA A 259 -2.69 4.85 -10.25
C ALA A 259 -2.19 5.29 -11.64
N LYS A 260 -0.87 5.53 -11.80
CA LYS A 260 -0.26 5.82 -13.09
C LYS A 260 -0.35 4.62 -14.03
N MET A 261 -0.09 3.41 -13.52
CA MET A 261 -0.18 2.17 -14.27
C MET A 261 -1.63 1.85 -14.67
N GLU A 262 -2.59 2.02 -13.74
CA GLU A 262 -4.02 1.86 -14.02
C GLU A 262 -4.48 2.73 -15.20
N LYS A 263 -4.11 4.00 -15.16
CA LYS A 263 -4.45 4.94 -16.25
C LYS A 263 -3.83 4.53 -17.59
N ALA A 264 -2.59 4.02 -17.56
CA ALA A 264 -1.88 3.66 -18.79
C ALA A 264 -2.33 2.30 -19.35
N VAL A 265 -2.76 1.36 -18.51
CA VAL A 265 -3.25 0.05 -18.96
C VAL A 265 -4.71 0.08 -19.44
N ALA A 266 -5.51 1.03 -18.98
CA ALA A 266 -6.94 1.12 -19.29
C ALA A 266 -7.29 0.97 -20.78
N PRO A 267 -6.54 1.54 -21.75
CA PRO A 267 -6.82 1.35 -23.19
C PRO A 267 -6.62 -0.08 -23.71
N TYR A 268 -5.88 -0.92 -22.96
CA TYR A 268 -5.51 -2.29 -23.37
C TYR A 268 -6.27 -3.36 -22.61
N ALA A 269 -6.87 -3.04 -21.48
CA ALA A 269 -7.46 -3.98 -20.52
C ALA A 269 -8.98 -3.82 -20.44
N SER A 270 -9.67 -3.85 -21.60
CA SER A 270 -11.14 -3.97 -21.56
C SER A 270 -11.55 -5.32 -20.98
N CYS A 271 -12.79 -5.45 -20.49
CA CYS A 271 -13.24 -6.71 -19.88
C CYS A 271 -13.23 -7.87 -20.90
N GLU A 272 -13.51 -7.59 -22.15
CA GLU A 272 -13.46 -8.58 -23.22
C GLU A 272 -12.04 -9.10 -23.42
N VAL A 273 -11.05 -8.20 -23.47
CA VAL A 273 -9.62 -8.57 -23.62
C VAL A 273 -9.12 -9.35 -22.42
N LEU A 274 -9.49 -8.93 -21.18
CA LEU A 274 -9.12 -9.64 -19.97
C LEU A 274 -9.78 -11.01 -19.88
N GLU A 275 -11.03 -11.14 -20.28
CA GLU A 275 -11.76 -12.40 -20.30
C GLU A 275 -11.16 -13.38 -21.30
N GLU A 276 -10.85 -12.95 -22.50
CA GLU A 276 -10.17 -13.77 -23.52
C GLU A 276 -8.79 -14.23 -23.02
N LEU A 277 -7.95 -13.28 -22.55
CA LEU A 277 -6.61 -13.58 -22.05
C LEU A 277 -6.60 -14.55 -20.87
N TYR A 278 -7.55 -14.40 -19.95
CA TYR A 278 -7.54 -15.17 -18.71
C TYR A 278 -8.36 -16.46 -18.77
N SER A 279 -9.29 -16.62 -19.73
CA SER A 279 -9.97 -17.90 -19.95
C SER A 279 -8.99 -19.02 -20.25
N GLU A 280 -8.08 -18.81 -21.19
CA GLU A 280 -7.06 -19.82 -21.53
C GLU A 280 -6.07 -20.05 -20.38
N LYS A 281 -5.67 -18.96 -19.69
CA LYS A 281 -4.69 -19.06 -18.61
C LYS A 281 -5.23 -19.68 -17.33
N LEU A 282 -6.51 -19.53 -17.04
CA LEU A 282 -7.12 -20.10 -15.84
C LEU A 282 -7.06 -21.63 -15.88
N ASP A 283 -7.40 -22.24 -17.02
CA ASP A 283 -7.36 -23.69 -17.17
C ASP A 283 -5.93 -24.26 -17.06
N ALA A 284 -4.95 -23.53 -17.58
CA ALA A 284 -3.54 -23.91 -17.52
C ALA A 284 -2.89 -23.73 -16.14
N ASN A 285 -3.46 -22.88 -15.27
CA ASN A 285 -2.83 -22.47 -14.01
C ASN A 285 -3.70 -22.74 -12.76
N LYS A 286 -4.65 -23.68 -12.81
CA LYS A 286 -5.58 -23.96 -11.68
C LYS A 286 -4.90 -24.25 -10.35
N GLU A 287 -3.67 -24.72 -10.36
CA GLU A 287 -2.88 -25.02 -9.15
C GLU A 287 -1.94 -23.88 -8.75
N ASP A 288 -1.70 -22.88 -9.63
CA ASP A 288 -0.89 -21.72 -9.31
C ASP A 288 -1.75 -20.59 -8.71
N LEU A 289 -1.93 -20.65 -7.39
CA LEU A 289 -2.72 -19.65 -6.65
C LEU A 289 -2.18 -18.22 -6.77
N SER A 290 -0.87 -18.05 -7.03
CA SER A 290 -0.29 -16.72 -7.26
C SER A 290 -0.74 -16.15 -8.61
N ALA A 291 -0.73 -16.98 -9.67
CA ALA A 291 -1.23 -16.58 -10.97
C ALA A 291 -2.73 -16.26 -10.92
N ILE A 292 -3.52 -17.09 -10.23
CA ILE A 292 -4.97 -16.89 -10.06
C ILE A 292 -5.23 -15.59 -9.28
N ASN A 293 -4.50 -15.33 -8.21
CA ASN A 293 -4.64 -14.07 -7.45
C ASN A 293 -4.37 -12.84 -8.34
N LYS A 294 -3.32 -12.88 -9.18
CA LYS A 294 -3.02 -11.81 -10.13
C LYS A 294 -4.17 -11.60 -11.14
N MET A 295 -4.78 -12.66 -11.65
CA MET A 295 -5.96 -12.59 -12.53
C MET A 295 -7.13 -11.91 -11.82
N VAL A 296 -7.49 -12.40 -10.63
CA VAL A 296 -8.59 -11.83 -9.82
C VAL A 296 -8.36 -10.35 -9.54
N MET A 297 -7.17 -9.96 -9.08
CA MET A 297 -6.88 -8.57 -8.75
C MET A 297 -6.88 -7.67 -9.99
N THR A 298 -6.35 -8.14 -11.11
CA THR A 298 -6.35 -7.37 -12.37
C THR A 298 -7.77 -7.15 -12.88
N MET A 299 -8.60 -8.21 -12.91
CA MET A 299 -9.99 -8.12 -13.35
C MET A 299 -10.84 -7.27 -12.40
N ALA A 300 -10.62 -7.39 -11.09
CA ALA A 300 -11.31 -6.57 -10.09
C ALA A 300 -11.02 -5.08 -10.26
N LYS A 301 -9.77 -4.70 -10.44
CA LYS A 301 -9.35 -3.31 -10.69
C LYS A 301 -9.82 -2.79 -12.05
N GLY A 302 -9.88 -3.66 -13.05
CA GLY A 302 -10.48 -3.34 -14.37
C GLY A 302 -12.01 -3.21 -14.35
N GLY A 303 -12.67 -3.49 -13.22
CA GLY A 303 -14.13 -3.46 -13.10
C GLY A 303 -14.83 -4.69 -13.70
N CYS A 304 -14.09 -5.72 -14.12
CA CYS A 304 -14.58 -6.92 -14.81
C CYS A 304 -15.13 -8.00 -13.85
N VAL A 305 -15.76 -7.56 -12.78
CA VAL A 305 -16.23 -8.42 -11.68
C VAL A 305 -17.50 -9.22 -11.99
N THR A 306 -18.08 -9.01 -13.18
CA THR A 306 -19.25 -9.78 -13.67
C THR A 306 -18.86 -10.90 -14.63
N SER A 307 -17.59 -10.96 -15.04
CA SER A 307 -17.08 -12.00 -15.94
C SER A 307 -17.15 -13.40 -15.29
N PRO A 308 -17.58 -14.43 -16.04
CA PRO A 308 -17.51 -15.82 -15.57
C PRO A 308 -16.11 -16.22 -15.14
N VAL A 309 -15.07 -15.82 -15.90
CA VAL A 309 -13.66 -16.11 -15.59
C VAL A 309 -13.24 -15.51 -14.25
N PHE A 310 -13.70 -14.28 -13.95
CA PHE A 310 -13.46 -13.67 -12.64
C PHE A 310 -14.07 -14.48 -11.51
N LYS A 311 -15.32 -14.90 -11.68
CA LYS A 311 -16.03 -15.71 -10.69
C LYS A 311 -15.30 -17.03 -10.44
N ASP A 312 -14.98 -17.78 -11.50
CA ASP A 312 -14.34 -19.09 -11.40
C ASP A 312 -12.94 -18.98 -10.76
N ALA A 313 -12.15 -18.00 -11.18
CA ALA A 313 -10.83 -17.73 -10.59
C ALA A 313 -10.93 -17.38 -9.09
N LEU A 314 -11.91 -16.54 -8.74
CA LEU A 314 -12.12 -16.11 -7.35
C LEU A 314 -12.59 -17.29 -6.46
N GLU A 315 -13.47 -18.17 -6.95
CA GLU A 315 -13.92 -19.35 -6.22
C GLU A 315 -12.78 -20.35 -5.97
N ILE A 316 -11.90 -20.56 -6.97
CA ILE A 316 -10.69 -21.38 -6.82
C ILE A 316 -9.77 -20.80 -5.75
N LEU A 317 -9.48 -19.48 -5.87
CA LEU A 317 -8.59 -18.78 -4.93
C LEU A 317 -9.12 -18.85 -3.51
N HIS A 318 -10.40 -18.52 -3.31
CA HIS A 318 -11.00 -18.45 -1.98
C HIS A 318 -11.07 -19.82 -1.32
N ARG A 319 -11.41 -20.87 -2.08
CA ARG A 319 -11.47 -22.25 -1.57
C ARG A 319 -10.09 -22.76 -1.13
N ALA A 320 -9.04 -22.46 -1.89
CA ALA A 320 -7.70 -22.97 -1.63
C ALA A 320 -6.93 -22.14 -0.60
N ASN A 321 -7.12 -20.84 -0.56
CA ASN A 321 -6.40 -19.91 0.32
C ASN A 321 -7.28 -18.70 0.64
N PRO A 322 -8.25 -18.82 1.55
CA PRO A 322 -9.08 -17.69 1.99
C PRO A 322 -8.20 -16.55 2.51
N ASN A 323 -8.41 -15.37 1.97
CA ASN A 323 -7.74 -14.15 2.41
C ASN A 323 -8.71 -12.97 2.34
N ARG A 324 -8.31 -11.84 2.93
CA ARG A 324 -9.17 -10.64 2.98
C ARG A 324 -9.72 -10.25 1.62
N ASN A 325 -8.90 -10.27 0.58
CA ASN A 325 -9.31 -9.84 -0.75
C ASN A 325 -10.29 -10.83 -1.39
N SER A 326 -10.02 -12.13 -1.30
CA SER A 326 -10.94 -13.14 -1.83
C SER A 326 -12.29 -13.12 -1.11
N ALA A 327 -12.30 -13.03 0.23
CA ALA A 327 -13.55 -12.89 1.00
C ALA A 327 -14.33 -11.62 0.62
N TYR A 328 -13.64 -10.47 0.50
CA TYR A 328 -14.24 -9.21 0.08
C TYR A 328 -14.91 -9.30 -1.29
N TRP A 329 -14.26 -9.92 -2.28
CA TRP A 329 -14.82 -10.06 -3.62
C TRP A 329 -15.91 -11.12 -3.69
N MET A 330 -15.83 -12.22 -2.91
CA MET A 330 -16.93 -13.18 -2.77
C MET A 330 -18.19 -12.50 -2.19
N GLY A 331 -18.02 -11.68 -1.16
CA GLY A 331 -19.12 -10.87 -0.62
C GLY A 331 -19.74 -9.91 -1.65
N ASN A 332 -18.91 -9.27 -2.47
CA ASN A 332 -19.39 -8.40 -3.56
C ASN A 332 -20.17 -9.18 -4.64
N LEU A 333 -19.70 -10.36 -5.03
CA LEU A 333 -20.41 -11.22 -5.99
C LEU A 333 -21.78 -11.62 -5.45
N SER A 334 -21.85 -12.09 -4.20
CA SER A 334 -23.11 -12.50 -3.57
C SER A 334 -24.07 -11.30 -3.43
N LEU A 335 -23.58 -10.11 -3.05
CA LEU A 335 -24.41 -8.90 -2.97
C LEU A 335 -24.98 -8.50 -4.34
N ARG A 336 -24.19 -8.63 -5.42
CA ARG A 336 -24.65 -8.39 -6.80
C ARG A 336 -25.66 -9.43 -7.26
N SER A 337 -25.40 -10.72 -6.94
CA SER A 337 -26.32 -11.82 -7.25
C SER A 337 -27.68 -11.58 -6.61
N PHE A 338 -27.72 -11.16 -5.34
CA PHE A 338 -28.97 -10.73 -4.69
C PHE A 338 -29.65 -9.58 -5.43
N GLY A 339 -28.88 -8.62 -5.94
CA GLY A 339 -29.42 -7.49 -6.73
C GLY A 339 -30.23 -7.95 -7.94
N THR A 340 -29.86 -9.05 -8.57
CA THR A 340 -30.53 -9.62 -9.77
C THR A 340 -31.56 -10.69 -9.43
N THR A 341 -31.23 -11.64 -8.54
CA THR A 341 -32.05 -12.82 -8.24
C THR A 341 -33.10 -12.58 -7.15
N LYS A 342 -32.84 -11.63 -6.24
CA LYS A 342 -33.60 -11.41 -4.99
C LYS A 342 -33.63 -12.63 -4.07
N ASP A 343 -32.71 -13.55 -4.26
CA ASP A 343 -32.57 -14.72 -3.40
C ASP A 343 -31.92 -14.32 -2.05
N ASN A 344 -32.65 -14.47 -0.97
CA ASN A 344 -32.18 -14.11 0.37
C ASN A 344 -30.94 -14.90 0.80
N SER A 345 -30.70 -16.09 0.26
CA SER A 345 -29.48 -16.85 0.54
C SER A 345 -28.22 -16.10 0.06
N GLU A 346 -28.33 -15.31 -0.99
CA GLU A 346 -27.20 -14.53 -1.54
C GLU A 346 -26.82 -13.37 -0.64
N ILE A 347 -27.81 -12.68 -0.03
CA ILE A 347 -27.50 -11.59 0.88
C ILE A 347 -26.91 -12.11 2.20
N ASP A 348 -27.36 -13.29 2.64
CA ASP A 348 -26.79 -13.95 3.82
C ASP A 348 -25.34 -14.37 3.57
N ARG A 349 -25.06 -14.96 2.42
CA ARG A 349 -23.66 -15.27 2.01
C ARG A 349 -22.79 -14.02 1.89
N ALA A 350 -23.32 -12.91 1.37
CA ALA A 350 -22.60 -11.65 1.31
C ALA A 350 -22.20 -11.17 2.71
N ILE A 351 -23.10 -11.28 3.68
CA ILE A 351 -22.84 -10.93 5.09
C ILE A 351 -21.76 -11.83 5.69
N GLU A 352 -21.81 -13.14 5.43
CA GLU A 352 -20.80 -14.11 5.90
C GLU A 352 -19.40 -13.75 5.35
N TYR A 353 -19.28 -13.55 4.04
CA TYR A 353 -18.01 -13.22 3.41
C TYR A 353 -17.46 -11.84 3.85
N PHE A 354 -18.33 -10.83 4.06
CA PHE A 354 -17.84 -9.55 4.58
C PHE A 354 -17.41 -9.64 6.04
N ASN A 355 -18.04 -10.47 6.87
CA ASN A 355 -17.56 -10.76 8.23
C ASN A 355 -16.19 -11.46 8.20
N GLU A 356 -16.02 -12.41 7.29
CA GLU A 356 -14.72 -13.05 7.07
C GLU A 356 -13.67 -12.02 6.63
N ALA A 357 -14.02 -11.14 5.67
CA ALA A 357 -13.12 -10.06 5.25
C ALA A 357 -12.74 -9.12 6.39
N VAL A 358 -13.68 -8.78 7.32
CA VAL A 358 -13.38 -8.01 8.54
C VAL A 358 -12.36 -8.74 9.41
N THR A 359 -12.56 -10.04 9.62
CA THR A 359 -11.70 -10.89 10.47
C THR A 359 -10.29 -11.02 9.90
N LEU A 360 -10.18 -11.16 8.58
CA LEU A 360 -8.92 -11.29 7.85
C LEU A 360 -8.24 -9.95 7.54
N SER A 361 -8.85 -8.81 7.93
CA SER A 361 -8.29 -7.48 7.72
C SER A 361 -7.17 -7.18 8.71
N GLU A 362 -6.05 -6.72 8.21
CA GLU A 362 -4.85 -6.40 9.00
C GLU A 362 -4.76 -4.91 9.33
N THR A 363 -5.06 -4.03 8.36
CA THR A 363 -4.95 -2.57 8.53
C THR A 363 -6.29 -1.93 8.88
N ASN A 364 -6.24 -0.74 9.50
CA ASN A 364 -7.43 0.05 9.80
C ASN A 364 -8.22 0.40 8.53
N GLU A 365 -7.54 0.67 7.42
CA GLU A 365 -8.18 0.93 6.13
C GLU A 365 -8.97 -0.29 5.64
N GLN A 366 -8.39 -1.49 5.70
CA GLN A 366 -9.07 -2.73 5.33
C GLN A 366 -10.26 -3.02 6.24
N LYS A 367 -10.08 -2.83 7.56
CA LYS A 367 -11.17 -3.00 8.54
C LYS A 367 -12.31 -2.04 8.31
N ALA A 368 -12.00 -0.77 8.02
CA ALA A 368 -13.01 0.24 7.70
C ALA A 368 -13.79 -0.12 6.44
N ASP A 369 -13.08 -0.51 5.38
CA ASP A 369 -13.71 -0.84 4.10
C ASP A 369 -14.59 -2.10 4.19
N ALA A 370 -14.11 -3.16 4.82
CA ALA A 370 -14.87 -4.39 5.01
C ALA A 370 -16.13 -4.17 5.88
N ASN A 371 -16.01 -3.40 6.99
CA ASN A 371 -17.14 -3.03 7.84
C ASN A 371 -18.17 -2.16 7.09
N TYR A 372 -17.72 -1.26 6.21
CA TYR A 372 -18.64 -0.49 5.37
C TYR A 372 -19.43 -1.38 4.42
N MET A 373 -18.78 -2.34 3.76
CA MET A 373 -19.45 -3.31 2.87
C MET A 373 -20.42 -4.22 3.63
N LEU A 374 -20.04 -4.67 4.83
CA LEU A 374 -20.92 -5.38 5.74
C LEU A 374 -22.15 -4.54 6.10
N GLY A 375 -21.96 -3.25 6.37
CA GLY A 375 -23.04 -2.29 6.59
C GLY A 375 -23.99 -2.18 5.40
N LEU A 376 -23.46 -2.12 4.17
CA LEU A 376 -24.25 -2.12 2.94
C LEU A 376 -25.05 -3.42 2.76
N ALA A 377 -24.46 -4.58 3.05
CA ALA A 377 -25.16 -5.86 2.99
C ALA A 377 -26.32 -5.91 3.98
N TYR A 378 -26.13 -5.50 5.23
CA TYR A 378 -27.20 -5.38 6.21
C TYR A 378 -28.26 -4.37 5.81
N TYR A 379 -27.87 -3.21 5.22
CA TYR A 379 -28.84 -2.25 4.68
C TYR A 379 -29.71 -2.88 3.60
N THR A 380 -29.10 -3.60 2.67
CA THR A 380 -29.79 -4.30 1.58
C THR A 380 -30.73 -5.39 2.09
N LYS A 381 -30.34 -6.11 3.16
CA LYS A 381 -31.18 -7.07 3.87
C LYS A 381 -32.36 -6.41 4.62
N GLY A 382 -32.26 -5.11 4.90
CA GLY A 382 -33.22 -4.37 5.72
C GLY A 382 -32.95 -4.44 7.22
N SER A 383 -31.81 -4.95 7.64
CA SER A 383 -31.32 -5.03 9.01
C SER A 383 -30.64 -3.72 9.42
N TYR A 384 -31.44 -2.69 9.73
CA TYR A 384 -30.97 -1.30 9.89
C TYR A 384 -30.08 -1.10 11.12
N SER A 385 -30.35 -1.80 12.22
CA SER A 385 -29.55 -1.73 13.44
C SER A 385 -28.14 -2.28 13.24
N GLU A 386 -28.04 -3.44 12.61
CA GLU A 386 -26.81 -4.11 12.25
C GLU A 386 -26.01 -3.32 11.22
N SER A 387 -26.70 -2.76 10.22
CA SER A 387 -26.09 -1.87 9.21
C SER A 387 -25.44 -0.65 9.87
N ARG A 388 -26.16 0.02 10.79
CA ARG A 388 -25.61 1.15 11.56
C ARG A 388 -24.41 0.73 12.38
N SER A 389 -24.50 -0.39 13.07
CA SER A 389 -23.40 -0.91 13.90
C SER A 389 -22.15 -1.17 13.09
N ALA A 390 -22.27 -1.76 11.90
CA ALA A 390 -21.17 -1.99 10.97
C ALA A 390 -20.61 -0.66 10.41
N ALA A 391 -21.48 0.29 10.03
CA ALA A 391 -21.04 1.62 9.58
C ALA A 391 -20.28 2.39 10.67
N LEU A 392 -20.74 2.32 11.93
CA LEU A 392 -20.03 2.91 13.08
C LEU A 392 -18.71 2.19 13.36
N ALA A 393 -18.64 0.86 13.14
CA ALA A 393 -17.39 0.12 13.22
C ALA A 393 -16.39 0.60 12.15
N ALA A 394 -16.84 0.83 10.91
CA ALA A 394 -16.01 1.42 9.87
C ALA A 394 -15.44 2.78 10.29
N LEU A 395 -16.28 3.65 10.88
CA LEU A 395 -15.89 4.99 11.35
C LEU A 395 -14.91 4.97 12.54
N ARG A 396 -14.89 3.91 13.37
CA ARG A 396 -13.86 3.77 14.43
C ARG A 396 -12.45 3.58 13.83
N TYR A 397 -12.36 2.89 12.70
CA TYR A 397 -11.09 2.67 12.01
C TYR A 397 -10.72 3.82 11.06
N GLN A 398 -11.72 4.49 10.47
CA GLN A 398 -11.53 5.61 9.55
C GLN A 398 -12.58 6.72 9.81
N PRO A 399 -12.32 7.64 10.74
CA PRO A 399 -13.28 8.67 11.15
C PRO A 399 -13.72 9.64 10.06
N ASN A 400 -12.95 9.76 8.98
CA ASN A 400 -13.24 10.62 7.84
C ASN A 400 -13.87 9.89 6.64
N MET A 401 -14.37 8.66 6.82
CA MET A 401 -15.03 7.90 5.75
C MET A 401 -16.43 8.47 5.46
N GLY A 402 -16.55 9.44 4.54
CA GLY A 402 -17.82 10.09 4.19
C GLY A 402 -18.90 9.12 3.74
N LYS A 403 -18.55 8.06 3.00
CA LYS A 403 -19.49 7.02 2.55
C LYS A 403 -20.20 6.29 3.70
N ALA A 404 -19.55 6.11 4.85
CA ALA A 404 -20.16 5.48 6.02
C ALA A 404 -21.15 6.43 6.72
N TYR A 405 -20.88 7.73 6.79
CA TYR A 405 -21.85 8.73 7.25
C TYR A 405 -23.05 8.83 6.32
N ILE A 406 -22.86 8.74 5.00
CA ILE A 406 -23.96 8.71 4.03
C ILE A 406 -24.84 7.48 4.29
N LEU A 407 -24.26 6.30 4.48
CA LEU A 407 -25.00 5.08 4.79
C LEU A 407 -25.86 5.25 6.07
N ILE A 408 -25.30 5.80 7.14
CA ILE A 408 -26.06 6.07 8.37
C ILE A 408 -27.17 7.09 8.08
N GLY A 409 -26.92 8.12 7.27
CA GLY A 409 -27.91 9.09 6.84
C GLY A 409 -29.05 8.44 6.05
N ASP A 410 -28.73 7.54 5.11
CA ASP A 410 -29.71 6.77 4.32
C ASP A 410 -30.57 5.88 5.21
N LEU A 411 -29.97 5.20 6.21
CA LEU A 411 -30.69 4.41 7.20
C LEU A 411 -31.74 5.26 7.95
N TYR A 412 -31.33 6.44 8.44
CA TYR A 412 -32.22 7.34 9.18
C TYR A 412 -33.30 7.93 8.26
N ALA A 413 -32.95 8.38 7.08
CA ALA A 413 -33.90 8.92 6.12
C ALA A 413 -35.02 7.90 5.78
N ASN A 414 -34.64 6.62 5.62
CA ASN A 414 -35.56 5.53 5.28
C ASN A 414 -36.29 4.91 6.50
N SER A 415 -36.13 5.48 7.72
CA SER A 415 -36.73 4.93 8.94
C SER A 415 -38.11 5.47 9.27
N GLY A 416 -38.66 6.40 8.46
CA GLY A 416 -39.94 7.06 8.78
C GLY A 416 -41.10 6.08 9.02
N SER A 417 -41.29 5.09 8.14
CA SER A 417 -42.32 4.06 8.30
C SER A 417 -42.09 3.09 9.46
N ARG A 418 -40.83 2.81 9.77
CA ARG A 418 -40.42 1.91 10.88
C ARG A 418 -40.54 2.56 12.25
N CYS A 419 -40.50 3.88 12.30
CA CYS A 419 -40.64 4.67 13.52
C CYS A 419 -42.03 5.33 13.64
N SER A 420 -42.98 5.02 12.76
CA SER A 420 -44.36 5.49 12.84
C SER A 420 -45.08 4.73 13.96
N GLY A 421 -45.70 5.44 14.91
CA GLY A 421 -46.51 4.86 15.98
C GLY A 421 -46.00 5.07 17.38
N GLY A 422 -44.85 5.75 17.59
CA GLY A 422 -44.32 6.20 18.88
C GLY A 422 -44.50 7.70 19.12
N ASP A 423 -43.99 8.21 20.24
CA ASP A 423 -44.03 9.65 20.59
C ASP A 423 -43.11 10.53 19.71
N MET A 424 -42.40 9.92 18.74
CA MET A 424 -41.53 10.67 17.83
C MET A 424 -42.36 11.53 16.86
N LEU A 425 -41.97 12.81 16.74
CA LEU A 425 -42.56 13.70 15.74
C LEU A 425 -42.37 13.12 14.32
N PRO A 426 -43.43 13.02 13.50
CA PRO A 426 -43.31 12.57 12.13
C PRO A 426 -42.23 13.32 11.36
N LEU A 427 -41.43 12.61 10.56
CA LEU A 427 -40.28 13.14 9.80
C LEU A 427 -39.11 13.68 10.65
N ALA A 428 -39.11 13.58 11.97
CA ALA A 428 -37.99 14.02 12.81
C ALA A 428 -36.70 13.20 12.55
N ASN A 429 -36.82 11.95 12.04
CA ASN A 429 -35.71 11.14 11.57
C ASN A 429 -34.88 11.85 10.48
N ALA A 430 -35.52 12.73 9.68
CA ALA A 430 -34.85 13.50 8.64
C ALA A 430 -33.82 14.51 9.22
N TRP A 431 -34.01 15.01 10.44
CA TRP A 431 -33.03 15.89 11.08
C TRP A 431 -31.75 15.14 11.39
N ALA A 432 -31.85 13.95 12.00
CA ALA A 432 -30.68 13.10 12.24
C ALA A 432 -29.99 12.66 10.95
N ALA A 433 -30.76 12.35 9.89
CA ALA A 433 -30.21 12.06 8.56
C ALA A 433 -29.43 13.26 8.00
N ALA A 434 -30.00 14.48 8.11
CA ALA A 434 -29.37 15.71 7.64
C ALA A 434 -28.03 16.00 8.34
N ASP A 435 -27.92 15.67 9.64
CA ASP A 435 -26.66 15.79 10.39
C ASP A 435 -25.60 14.84 9.83
N LYS A 436 -25.97 13.58 9.54
CA LYS A 436 -25.03 12.59 8.96
C LYS A 436 -24.55 12.99 7.58
N TYR A 437 -25.44 13.46 6.69
CA TYR A 437 -25.03 13.96 5.38
C TYR A 437 -24.16 15.22 5.48
N ALA A 438 -24.48 16.16 6.39
CA ALA A 438 -23.63 17.32 6.64
C ALA A 438 -22.23 16.91 7.13
N LYS A 439 -22.15 15.93 8.05
CA LYS A 439 -20.89 15.38 8.53
C LYS A 439 -20.11 14.71 7.40
N ALA A 440 -20.77 13.91 6.55
CA ALA A 440 -20.13 13.27 5.39
C ALA A 440 -19.46 14.31 4.47
N ALA A 441 -20.17 15.36 4.11
CA ALA A 441 -19.64 16.43 3.25
C ALA A 441 -18.47 17.20 3.89
N ALA A 442 -18.49 17.35 5.22
CA ALA A 442 -17.45 18.07 5.96
C ALA A 442 -16.14 17.28 6.10
N VAL A 443 -16.22 15.95 6.26
CA VAL A 443 -15.04 15.12 6.54
C VAL A 443 -14.41 14.51 5.27
N ASP A 444 -15.20 14.42 4.18
CA ASP A 444 -14.79 13.79 2.94
C ASP A 444 -15.28 14.61 1.74
N PRO A 445 -14.43 15.48 1.17
CA PRO A 445 -14.79 16.28 0.00
C PRO A 445 -15.25 15.46 -1.22
N SER A 446 -14.76 14.22 -1.37
CA SER A 446 -15.16 13.34 -2.48
C SER A 446 -16.61 12.88 -2.38
N CYS A 447 -17.18 12.89 -1.19
CA CYS A 447 -18.59 12.53 -0.89
C CYS A 447 -19.52 13.75 -0.83
N ALA A 448 -19.01 15.00 -0.89
CA ALA A 448 -19.77 16.20 -0.61
C ALA A 448 -20.96 16.38 -1.56
N GLU A 449 -20.77 16.18 -2.85
CA GLU A 449 -21.84 16.31 -3.85
C GLU A 449 -22.98 15.31 -3.55
N ARG A 450 -22.64 14.03 -3.38
CA ARG A 450 -23.61 12.97 -3.08
C ARG A 450 -24.35 13.25 -1.75
N ALA A 451 -23.62 13.61 -0.71
CA ALA A 451 -24.20 13.91 0.60
C ALA A 451 -25.17 15.09 0.55
N ASN A 452 -24.81 16.17 -0.14
CA ASN A 452 -25.68 17.34 -0.31
C ASN A 452 -26.92 17.00 -1.16
N ALA A 453 -26.76 16.22 -2.24
CA ALA A 453 -27.89 15.74 -3.05
C ALA A 453 -28.88 14.88 -2.25
N GLN A 454 -28.39 14.02 -1.33
CA GLN A 454 -29.29 13.26 -0.46
C GLN A 454 -29.96 14.17 0.58
N ARG A 455 -29.21 15.08 1.17
CA ARG A 455 -29.74 16.05 2.15
C ARG A 455 -30.85 16.92 1.56
N SER A 456 -30.73 17.36 0.31
CA SER A 456 -31.75 18.19 -0.36
C SER A 456 -33.07 17.49 -0.62
N LYS A 457 -33.11 16.15 -0.63
CA LYS A 457 -34.32 15.34 -0.81
C LYS A 457 -35.09 15.15 0.50
N LEU A 458 -34.54 15.51 1.64
CA LEU A 458 -35.18 15.31 2.93
C LEU A 458 -36.40 16.21 3.10
N ARG A 459 -37.43 15.62 3.65
CA ARG A 459 -38.63 16.35 4.11
C ARG A 459 -38.60 16.45 5.62
N PHE A 460 -38.86 17.66 6.12
CA PHE A 460 -38.84 17.95 7.55
C PHE A 460 -40.25 18.16 8.07
N PRO A 461 -40.47 18.04 9.41
CA PRO A 461 -41.74 18.40 10.04
C PRO A 461 -42.16 19.82 9.67
N SER A 462 -43.47 20.04 9.51
CA SER A 462 -44.02 21.35 9.18
C SER A 462 -43.94 22.31 10.37
N LYS A 463 -44.01 23.62 10.13
CA LYS A 463 -44.11 24.62 11.20
C LYS A 463 -45.32 24.39 12.14
N GLU A 464 -46.41 23.89 11.60
CA GLU A 464 -47.60 23.52 12.36
C GLU A 464 -47.31 22.34 13.32
N ASP A 465 -46.60 21.31 12.81
CA ASP A 465 -46.19 20.16 13.65
C ASP A 465 -45.27 20.58 14.77
N LEU A 466 -44.30 21.50 14.49
CA LEU A 466 -43.42 22.06 15.52
C LEU A 466 -44.22 22.83 16.56
N PHE A 467 -45.12 23.69 16.15
CA PHE A 467 -45.96 24.48 17.07
C PHE A 467 -46.81 23.60 17.98
N LYS A 468 -47.46 22.57 17.45
CA LYS A 468 -48.26 21.61 18.22
C LYS A 468 -47.46 20.88 19.30
N ARG A 469 -46.16 20.76 19.14
CA ARG A 469 -45.23 20.10 20.05
C ARG A 469 -44.41 21.08 20.93
N GLY A 470 -44.67 22.39 20.80
CA GLY A 470 -43.95 23.43 21.53
C GLY A 470 -42.44 23.51 21.16
N LEU A 471 -42.12 23.13 19.93
CA LEU A 471 -40.73 23.11 19.42
C LEU A 471 -40.47 24.38 18.59
N SER A 472 -39.27 24.92 18.68
CA SER A 472 -38.77 26.01 17.88
C SER A 472 -37.53 25.61 17.09
N THR A 473 -37.35 26.21 15.92
CA THR A 473 -36.11 26.05 15.14
C THR A 473 -34.90 26.38 16.01
N GLY A 474 -33.87 25.56 15.94
CA GLY A 474 -32.66 25.68 16.77
C GLY A 474 -32.75 24.92 18.11
N ALA A 475 -33.92 24.45 18.56
CA ALA A 475 -34.05 23.66 19.74
C ALA A 475 -33.41 22.26 19.57
N THR A 476 -32.94 21.72 20.69
CA THR A 476 -32.45 20.33 20.73
C THR A 476 -33.64 19.37 20.72
N TYR A 477 -33.57 18.32 19.91
CA TYR A 477 -34.57 17.26 19.82
C TYR A 477 -33.92 15.88 19.86
N HIS A 478 -34.47 15.00 20.70
CA HIS A 478 -34.04 13.60 20.74
C HIS A 478 -34.90 12.77 19.79
N VAL A 479 -34.28 12.26 18.73
CA VAL A 479 -34.92 11.34 17.78
C VAL A 479 -34.96 9.96 18.43
N GLY A 480 -36.13 9.56 18.85
CA GLY A 480 -36.37 8.26 19.48
C GLY A 480 -36.27 7.05 18.52
N CYS A 481 -37.14 6.04 18.77
CA CYS A 481 -37.15 4.80 18.01
C CYS A 481 -35.78 4.08 18.13
N TRP A 482 -35.37 3.34 17.12
CA TRP A 482 -34.05 2.68 17.08
C TRP A 482 -32.88 3.66 16.80
N ILE A 483 -33.19 4.90 16.36
CA ILE A 483 -32.19 5.92 16.00
C ILE A 483 -31.44 6.43 17.24
N GLN A 484 -32.19 6.80 18.30
CA GLN A 484 -31.62 7.22 19.58
C GLN A 484 -30.50 8.27 19.45
N GLU A 485 -30.72 9.31 18.65
CA GLU A 485 -29.76 10.41 18.47
C GLU A 485 -30.35 11.78 18.79
N THR A 486 -29.52 12.66 19.29
CA THR A 486 -29.87 14.05 19.54
C THR A 486 -29.47 14.90 18.33
N THR A 487 -30.38 15.76 17.87
CA THR A 487 -30.24 16.64 16.72
C THR A 487 -30.81 18.02 17.01
N THR A 488 -30.76 18.91 16.03
CA THR A 488 -31.33 20.25 16.10
C THR A 488 -32.55 20.37 15.20
N VAL A 489 -33.62 20.95 15.72
CA VAL A 489 -34.86 21.28 14.97
C VAL A 489 -34.53 22.28 13.85
N ARG A 490 -34.92 21.97 12.61
CA ARG A 490 -34.69 22.79 11.42
C ARG A 490 -35.99 23.40 10.87
#